data_99235f30ebd1057920a9d2708a0ce110
#
_entry.id   99235f30ebd1057920a9d2708a0ce110
#
_cell.length_a   1.000
_cell.length_b   1.000
_cell.length_c   1.000
_cell.angle_alpha   90.00
_cell.angle_beta   90.00
_cell.angle_gamma   90.00
#
_symmetry.space_group_name_H-M   'P 1'
#
loop_
_entity.id
_entity.type
_entity.pdbx_description
1 polymer ?
#
loop_
_entity_poly.entity_id
_entity_poly.type
_entity_poly.pdbx_seq_one_letter_code
_entity_poly.pdbx_strand_id
1 'polypeptide(L)'
;MFGATSCAIFDNFDSPDQIAETPVDDLLDLISKVGKNRTKNPNEKIDLLKKAIRSSYRLDQTAYNGINIAIASSLSSIRFFENELKQIDKAILDTVNGLDSNAYNSLLSIRGIGKVYAAGILAEIGSINYFKHNSNLAKYAGLYWNRTQSGKFE
;
A
#
# COMPACT_ATOMS: atom_id res chain seq x y z
N MET A 1 -4.32 2.65 6.19
CA MET A 1 -4.83 2.15 4.90
C MET A 1 -6.01 1.25 5.17
N PHE A 2 -7.13 1.51 4.55
CA PHE A 2 -8.31 0.65 4.72
C PHE A 2 -8.03 -0.69 4.03
N GLY A 3 -8.13 -1.79 4.79
CA GLY A 3 -7.97 -3.12 4.22
C GLY A 3 -9.21 -3.57 3.43
N ALA A 4 -9.06 -4.58 2.57
CA ALA A 4 -10.15 -5.11 1.76
C ALA A 4 -11.38 -5.49 2.60
N THR A 5 -11.20 -6.03 3.79
CA THR A 5 -12.28 -6.38 4.71
C THR A 5 -13.06 -5.14 5.19
N SER A 6 -12.36 -4.04 5.53
CA SER A 6 -13.03 -2.80 5.95
C SER A 6 -13.83 -2.18 4.80
N CYS A 7 -13.25 -2.16 3.59
CA CYS A 7 -13.96 -1.68 2.40
C CYS A 7 -15.23 -2.52 2.13
N ALA A 8 -15.13 -3.86 2.27
CA ALA A 8 -16.29 -4.73 2.06
C ALA A 8 -17.39 -4.50 3.08
N ILE A 9 -17.08 -4.15 4.33
CA ILE A 9 -18.09 -3.80 5.32
C ILE A 9 -18.83 -2.54 4.90
N PHE A 10 -18.11 -1.48 4.50
CA PHE A 10 -18.73 -0.24 4.04
C PHE A 10 -19.48 -0.38 2.71
N ASP A 11 -19.11 -1.35 1.86
CA ASP A 11 -19.82 -1.63 0.60
C ASP A 11 -21.12 -2.42 0.80
N ASN A 12 -21.27 -3.16 1.91
CA ASN A 12 -22.39 -4.08 2.12
C ASN A 12 -23.35 -3.64 3.22
N PHE A 13 -22.99 -2.68 4.06
CA PHE A 13 -23.79 -2.25 5.19
C PHE A 13 -23.91 -0.74 5.28
N ASP A 14 -25.15 -0.27 5.34
CA ASP A 14 -25.49 1.16 5.40
C ASP A 14 -25.52 1.72 6.83
N SER A 15 -25.58 0.84 7.83
CA SER A 15 -25.64 1.26 9.22
C SER A 15 -25.05 0.21 10.17
N PRO A 16 -24.64 0.62 11.38
CA PRO A 16 -24.22 -0.32 12.42
C PRO A 16 -25.31 -1.30 12.82
N ASP A 17 -26.57 -0.93 12.70
CA ASP A 17 -27.71 -1.79 13.06
C ASP A 17 -27.84 -2.96 12.09
N GLN A 18 -27.68 -2.73 10.78
CA GLN A 18 -27.65 -3.81 9.79
C GLN A 18 -26.55 -4.85 10.10
N ILE A 19 -25.36 -4.40 10.50
CA ILE A 19 -24.28 -5.32 10.89
C ILE A 19 -24.64 -6.07 12.18
N ALA A 20 -25.27 -5.40 13.13
CA ALA A 20 -25.67 -6.01 14.40
C ALA A 20 -26.70 -7.14 14.19
N GLU A 21 -27.63 -6.95 13.25
CA GLU A 21 -28.71 -7.89 12.91
C GLU A 21 -28.21 -9.03 12.00
N THR A 22 -27.08 -8.86 11.31
CA THR A 22 -26.54 -9.87 10.40
C THR A 22 -26.02 -11.08 11.18
N PRO A 23 -26.39 -12.31 10.79
CA PRO A 23 -25.87 -13.55 11.37
C PRO A 23 -24.34 -13.62 11.32
N VAL A 24 -23.76 -14.29 12.33
CA VAL A 24 -22.30 -14.43 12.42
C VAL A 24 -21.73 -15.17 11.20
N ASP A 25 -22.45 -16.17 10.73
CA ASP A 25 -22.00 -17.01 9.59
C ASP A 25 -21.93 -16.18 8.30
N ASP A 26 -22.87 -15.28 8.05
CA ASP A 26 -22.86 -14.40 6.88
C ASP A 26 -21.71 -13.39 6.95
N LEU A 27 -21.40 -12.87 8.15
CA LEU A 27 -20.23 -12.01 8.36
C LEU A 27 -18.92 -12.77 8.19
N LEU A 28 -18.84 -14.04 8.60
CA LEU A 28 -17.70 -14.90 8.40
C LEU A 28 -17.46 -15.16 6.91
N ASP A 29 -18.52 -15.46 6.17
CA ASP A 29 -18.47 -15.69 4.73
C ASP A 29 -17.98 -14.45 3.99
N LEU A 30 -18.50 -13.28 4.32
CA LEU A 30 -18.07 -12.01 3.74
C LEU A 30 -16.57 -11.77 3.98
N ILE A 31 -16.11 -11.89 5.24
CA ILE A 31 -14.72 -11.66 5.62
C ILE A 31 -13.79 -12.68 4.97
N SER A 32 -14.18 -13.95 4.92
CA SER A 32 -13.39 -15.03 4.34
C SER A 32 -13.25 -14.88 2.83
N LYS A 33 -14.36 -14.57 2.14
CA LYS A 33 -14.39 -14.33 0.70
C LYS A 33 -13.50 -13.17 0.28
N VAL A 34 -13.58 -12.04 0.97
CA VAL A 34 -12.79 -10.84 0.67
C VAL A 34 -11.33 -11.02 1.06
N GLY A 35 -11.07 -11.68 2.18
CA GLY A 35 -9.72 -11.97 2.68
C GLY A 35 -9.00 -13.07 1.88
N LYS A 36 -9.65 -13.69 0.88
CA LYS A 36 -9.10 -14.83 0.10
C LYS A 36 -8.51 -15.92 1.01
N ASN A 37 -9.18 -16.23 2.10
CA ASN A 37 -8.75 -17.18 3.14
C ASN A 37 -7.39 -16.87 3.80
N ARG A 38 -6.86 -15.65 3.63
CA ARG A 38 -5.61 -15.18 4.28
C ARG A 38 -5.85 -14.48 5.62
N THR A 39 -7.11 -14.33 6.00
CA THR A 39 -7.48 -13.68 7.26
C THR A 39 -7.14 -14.62 8.42
N LYS A 40 -6.12 -14.23 9.21
CA LYS A 40 -5.86 -14.90 10.48
C LYS A 40 -6.99 -14.57 11.45
N ASN A 41 -7.53 -15.59 12.12
CA ASN A 41 -8.56 -15.47 13.16
C ASN A 41 -9.80 -14.66 12.71
N PRO A 42 -10.61 -15.13 11.73
CA PRO A 42 -11.79 -14.40 11.28
C PRO A 42 -12.82 -14.19 12.40
N ASN A 43 -12.97 -15.13 13.33
CA ASN A 43 -13.87 -15.01 14.49
C ASN A 43 -13.47 -13.82 15.39
N GLU A 44 -12.19 -13.65 15.70
CA GLU A 44 -11.69 -12.54 16.50
C GLU A 44 -12.03 -11.19 15.85
N LYS A 45 -11.95 -11.10 14.51
CA LYS A 45 -12.34 -9.88 13.79
C LYS A 45 -13.82 -9.58 13.89
N ILE A 46 -14.66 -10.60 13.87
CA ILE A 46 -16.10 -10.42 14.05
C ILE A 46 -16.42 -9.99 15.49
N ASP A 47 -15.74 -10.56 16.47
CA ASP A 47 -15.93 -10.15 17.87
C ASP A 47 -15.53 -8.68 18.06
N LEU A 48 -14.41 -8.26 17.46
CA LEU A 48 -13.98 -6.86 17.46
C LEU A 48 -14.99 -5.95 16.74
N LEU A 49 -15.51 -6.37 15.59
CA LEU A 49 -16.52 -5.66 14.84
C LEU A 49 -17.80 -5.51 15.66
N LYS A 50 -18.33 -6.60 16.22
CA LYS A 50 -19.52 -6.57 17.07
C LYS A 50 -19.32 -5.71 18.32
N LYS A 51 -18.12 -5.74 18.92
CA LYS A 51 -17.80 -4.87 20.06
C LYS A 51 -17.81 -3.39 19.64
N ALA A 52 -17.21 -3.05 18.50
CA ALA A 52 -17.20 -1.69 17.97
C ALA A 52 -18.62 -1.19 17.69
N ILE A 53 -19.47 -2.03 17.09
CA ILE A 53 -20.85 -1.71 16.79
C ILE A 53 -21.67 -1.46 18.08
N ARG A 54 -21.49 -2.28 19.11
CA ARG A 54 -22.18 -2.07 20.40
C ARG A 54 -21.83 -0.74 21.07
N SER A 55 -20.61 -0.26 20.86
CA SER A 55 -20.12 1.01 21.42
C SER A 55 -20.30 2.20 20.47
N SER A 56 -20.78 1.98 19.23
CA SER A 56 -20.97 3.05 18.26
C SER A 56 -22.21 3.89 18.56
N TYR A 57 -22.10 5.18 18.28
CA TYR A 57 -23.24 6.09 18.34
C TYR A 57 -24.24 5.74 17.23
N ARG A 58 -25.56 5.83 17.56
CA ARG A 58 -26.63 5.60 16.59
C ARG A 58 -27.14 6.93 16.06
N LEU A 59 -27.22 7.02 14.76
CA LEU A 59 -27.77 8.17 14.04
C LEU A 59 -29.15 7.81 13.47
N ASP A 60 -29.93 8.81 13.10
CA ASP A 60 -31.13 8.58 12.32
C ASP A 60 -30.78 8.19 10.86
N GLN A 61 -31.75 7.57 10.17
CA GLN A 61 -31.54 7.07 8.81
C GLN A 61 -31.16 8.18 7.81
N THR A 62 -31.67 9.38 8.00
CA THR A 62 -31.38 10.52 7.11
C THR A 62 -29.92 10.92 7.21
N ALA A 63 -29.36 10.92 8.42
CA ALA A 63 -27.94 11.20 8.65
C ALA A 63 -27.05 10.10 8.04
N TYR A 64 -27.43 8.81 8.18
CA TYR A 64 -26.70 7.71 7.55
C TYR A 64 -26.67 7.83 6.04
N ASN A 65 -27.75 8.22 5.38
CA ASN A 65 -27.79 8.38 3.92
C ASN A 65 -26.72 9.35 3.43
N GLY A 66 -26.59 10.52 4.07
CA GLY A 66 -25.55 11.50 3.73
C GLY A 66 -24.13 10.98 3.94
N ILE A 67 -23.90 10.30 5.07
CA ILE A 67 -22.59 9.71 5.40
C ILE A 67 -22.22 8.60 4.44
N ASN A 68 -23.15 7.73 4.08
CA ASN A 68 -22.93 6.60 3.17
C ASN A 68 -22.56 7.09 1.76
N ILE A 69 -23.19 8.15 1.26
CA ILE A 69 -22.81 8.78 -0.01
C ILE A 69 -21.37 9.28 0.06
N ALA A 70 -20.99 9.95 1.15
CA ALA A 70 -19.63 10.47 1.32
C ALA A 70 -18.59 9.32 1.44
N ILE A 71 -18.90 8.24 2.16
CA ILE A 71 -18.05 7.05 2.26
C ILE A 71 -17.90 6.38 0.90
N ALA A 72 -18.99 6.14 0.19
CA ALA A 72 -18.98 5.51 -1.13
C ALA A 72 -18.15 6.32 -2.15
N SER A 73 -18.31 7.66 -2.16
CA SER A 73 -17.51 8.55 -2.99
C SER A 73 -16.03 8.48 -2.64
N SER A 74 -15.70 8.50 -1.35
CA SER A 74 -14.31 8.41 -0.89
C SER A 74 -13.66 7.07 -1.25
N LEU A 75 -14.37 5.96 -1.08
CA LEU A 75 -13.87 4.63 -1.45
C LEU A 75 -13.70 4.50 -2.97
N SER A 76 -14.61 5.07 -3.76
CA SER A 76 -14.47 5.12 -5.23
C SER A 76 -13.23 5.90 -5.65
N SER A 77 -12.96 7.04 -5.02
CA SER A 77 -11.77 7.84 -5.28
C SER A 77 -10.47 7.07 -4.92
N ILE A 78 -10.45 6.39 -3.79
CA ILE A 78 -9.31 5.54 -3.38
C ILE A 78 -9.06 4.45 -4.42
N ARG A 79 -10.10 3.73 -4.85
CA ARG A 79 -9.98 2.67 -5.87
C ARG A 79 -9.51 3.21 -7.22
N PHE A 80 -9.99 4.37 -7.60
CA PHE A 80 -9.54 5.06 -8.81
C PHE A 80 -8.04 5.35 -8.74
N PHE A 81 -7.57 6.01 -7.68
CA PHE A 81 -6.15 6.32 -7.53
C PHE A 81 -5.25 5.08 -7.41
N GLU A 82 -5.71 4.03 -6.72
CA GLU A 82 -4.97 2.76 -6.67
C GLU A 82 -4.81 2.12 -8.05
N ASN A 83 -5.82 2.26 -8.91
CA ASN A 83 -5.75 1.77 -10.28
C ASN A 83 -4.83 2.62 -11.15
N GLU A 84 -4.92 3.95 -11.04
CA GLU A 84 -4.03 4.88 -11.75
C GLU A 84 -2.57 4.64 -11.37
N LEU A 85 -2.27 4.47 -10.09
CA LEU A 85 -0.92 4.14 -9.62
C LEU A 85 -0.39 2.85 -10.24
N LYS A 86 -1.22 1.80 -10.33
CA LYS A 86 -0.81 0.54 -10.98
C LYS A 86 -0.49 0.73 -12.47
N GLN A 87 -1.23 1.58 -13.17
CA GLN A 87 -0.98 1.88 -14.59
C GLN A 87 0.31 2.67 -14.76
N ILE A 88 0.54 3.68 -13.91
CA ILE A 88 1.76 4.48 -13.90
C ILE A 88 2.98 3.59 -13.57
N ASP A 89 2.90 2.79 -12.54
CA ASP A 89 3.96 1.84 -12.16
C ASP A 89 4.31 0.92 -13.34
N LYS A 90 3.28 0.37 -14.01
CA LYS A 90 3.48 -0.47 -15.20
C LYS A 90 4.18 0.29 -16.32
N ALA A 91 3.74 1.50 -16.63
CA ALA A 91 4.35 2.33 -17.69
C ALA A 91 5.82 2.66 -17.37
N ILE A 92 6.13 2.97 -16.10
CA ILE A 92 7.51 3.19 -15.64
C ILE A 92 8.35 1.93 -15.85
N LEU A 93 7.85 0.77 -15.42
CA LEU A 93 8.56 -0.51 -15.55
C LEU A 93 8.83 -0.86 -17.01
N ASP A 94 7.85 -0.71 -17.88
CA ASP A 94 7.98 -0.99 -19.32
C ASP A 94 9.02 -0.04 -19.97
N THR A 95 9.00 1.24 -19.60
CA THR A 95 9.97 2.24 -20.11
C THR A 95 11.38 1.91 -19.65
N VAL A 96 11.59 1.68 -18.35
CA VAL A 96 12.92 1.41 -17.78
C VAL A 96 13.51 0.12 -18.33
N ASN A 97 12.70 -0.94 -18.44
CA ASN A 97 13.15 -2.21 -19.02
C ASN A 97 13.50 -2.07 -20.50
N GLY A 98 12.84 -1.18 -21.23
CA GLY A 98 13.15 -0.88 -22.63
C GLY A 98 14.44 -0.07 -22.81
N LEU A 99 14.82 0.75 -21.82
CA LEU A 99 16.03 1.57 -21.87
C LEU A 99 17.31 0.79 -21.55
N ASP A 100 17.33 0.04 -20.45
CA ASP A 100 18.49 -0.77 -20.02
C ASP A 100 18.00 -2.02 -19.24
N SER A 101 17.67 -3.08 -19.97
CA SER A 101 17.24 -4.34 -19.39
C SER A 101 18.34 -5.03 -18.56
N ASN A 102 19.61 -4.85 -18.91
CA ASN A 102 20.72 -5.49 -18.22
C ASN A 102 20.92 -4.88 -16.83
N ALA A 103 20.97 -3.55 -16.74
CA ALA A 103 21.08 -2.84 -15.47
C ALA A 103 19.84 -3.11 -14.59
N TYR A 104 18.65 -3.11 -15.19
CA TYR A 104 17.41 -3.41 -14.47
C TYR A 104 17.40 -4.83 -13.86
N ASN A 105 17.76 -5.85 -14.66
CA ASN A 105 17.84 -7.23 -14.18
C ASN A 105 18.94 -7.43 -13.13
N SER A 106 20.06 -6.74 -13.27
CA SER A 106 21.14 -6.74 -12.28
C SER A 106 20.67 -6.22 -10.93
N LEU A 107 19.88 -5.14 -10.91
CA LEU A 107 19.30 -4.61 -9.68
C LEU A 107 18.26 -5.58 -9.08
N LEU A 108 17.45 -6.22 -9.91
CA LEU A 108 16.46 -7.21 -9.44
C LEU A 108 17.11 -8.46 -8.84
N SER A 109 18.34 -8.80 -9.20
CA SER A 109 19.09 -9.92 -8.61
C SER A 109 19.48 -9.66 -7.14
N ILE A 110 19.48 -8.41 -6.71
CA ILE A 110 19.82 -8.04 -5.33
C ILE A 110 18.60 -8.31 -4.42
N ARG A 111 18.81 -9.13 -3.42
CA ARG A 111 17.75 -9.47 -2.46
C ARG A 111 17.21 -8.21 -1.76
N GLY A 112 15.90 -8.01 -1.86
CA GLY A 112 15.21 -6.85 -1.27
C GLY A 112 14.97 -5.69 -2.25
N ILE A 113 15.57 -5.70 -3.44
CA ILE A 113 15.25 -4.74 -4.49
C ILE A 113 14.11 -5.31 -5.35
N GLY A 114 12.92 -4.72 -5.21
CA GLY A 114 11.77 -5.03 -6.05
C GLY A 114 11.72 -4.19 -7.32
N LYS A 115 10.78 -4.51 -8.20
CA LYS A 115 10.65 -3.88 -9.53
C LYS A 115 10.60 -2.36 -9.49
N VAL A 116 9.77 -1.79 -8.61
CA VAL A 116 9.61 -0.34 -8.48
C VAL A 116 10.89 0.34 -7.98
N TYR A 117 11.58 -0.28 -7.00
CA TYR A 117 12.85 0.24 -6.51
C TYR A 117 13.95 0.17 -7.57
N ALA A 118 14.05 -0.93 -8.32
CA ALA A 118 15.01 -1.06 -9.42
C ALA A 118 14.79 0.03 -10.47
N ALA A 119 13.54 0.27 -10.86
CA ALA A 119 13.20 1.32 -11.80
C ALA A 119 13.53 2.72 -11.26
N GLY A 120 13.20 2.99 -9.99
CA GLY A 120 13.52 4.28 -9.35
C GLY A 120 15.02 4.55 -9.26
N ILE A 121 15.81 3.53 -8.90
CA ILE A 121 17.27 3.62 -8.85
C ILE A 121 17.86 3.96 -10.25
N LEU A 122 17.38 3.28 -11.30
CA LEU A 122 17.85 3.56 -12.66
C LEU A 122 17.42 4.95 -13.15
N ALA A 123 16.21 5.37 -12.84
CA ALA A 123 15.73 6.70 -13.19
C ALA A 123 16.55 7.80 -12.52
N GLU A 124 16.96 7.61 -11.25
CA GLU A 124 17.74 8.57 -10.48
C GLU A 124 19.21 8.60 -10.92
N ILE A 125 19.83 7.43 -11.12
CA ILE A 125 21.24 7.32 -11.48
C ILE A 125 21.48 7.66 -12.96
N GLY A 126 20.50 7.37 -13.82
CA GLY A 126 20.69 7.42 -15.27
C GLY A 126 21.69 6.38 -15.74
N SER A 127 22.76 6.78 -16.40
CA SER A 127 23.82 5.86 -16.81
C SER A 127 24.88 5.71 -15.73
N ILE A 128 25.20 4.46 -15.36
CA ILE A 128 26.27 4.13 -14.42
C ILE A 128 27.65 4.63 -14.94
N ASN A 129 27.79 4.81 -16.23
CA ASN A 129 29.01 5.29 -16.85
C ASN A 129 29.36 6.76 -16.52
N TYR A 130 28.41 7.51 -15.94
CA TYR A 130 28.68 8.85 -15.42
C TYR A 130 29.56 8.83 -14.16
N PHE A 131 29.65 7.71 -13.48
CA PHE A 131 30.40 7.55 -12.25
C PHE A 131 31.70 6.82 -12.50
N LYS A 132 32.85 7.55 -12.45
CA LYS A 132 34.16 6.97 -12.69
C LYS A 132 34.56 5.91 -11.65
N HIS A 133 34.05 6.02 -10.43
CA HIS A 133 34.35 5.12 -9.30
C HIS A 133 33.09 4.89 -8.43
N ASN A 134 33.07 3.76 -7.76
CA ASN A 134 31.98 3.43 -6.83
C ASN A 134 31.80 4.48 -5.71
N SER A 135 32.92 5.11 -5.29
CA SER A 135 32.88 6.19 -4.30
C SER A 135 32.11 7.43 -4.78
N ASN A 136 32.09 7.69 -6.10
CA ASN A 136 31.34 8.81 -6.66
C ASN A 136 29.81 8.51 -6.59
N LEU A 137 29.43 7.27 -6.86
CA LEU A 137 28.04 6.83 -6.71
C LEU A 137 27.59 6.87 -5.24
N ALA A 138 28.44 6.37 -4.34
CA ALA A 138 28.14 6.44 -2.89
C ALA A 138 27.99 7.89 -2.42
N LYS A 139 28.83 8.80 -2.91
CA LYS A 139 28.74 10.24 -2.62
C LYS A 139 27.46 10.86 -3.17
N TYR A 140 27.07 10.50 -4.40
CA TYR A 140 25.82 10.93 -5.01
C TYR A 140 24.60 10.46 -4.20
N ALA A 141 24.63 9.23 -3.73
CA ALA A 141 23.59 8.66 -2.86
C ALA A 141 23.61 9.21 -1.40
N GLY A 142 24.49 10.18 -1.10
CA GLY A 142 24.60 10.74 0.25
C GLY A 142 25.31 9.83 1.26
N LEU A 143 25.85 8.69 0.82
CA LEU A 143 26.57 7.73 1.65
C LEU A 143 28.07 8.10 1.74
N TYR A 144 28.33 9.35 2.07
CA TYR A 144 29.71 9.87 2.13
C TYR A 144 29.94 10.53 3.49
N TRP A 145 31.00 10.07 4.16
CA TRP A 145 31.50 10.68 5.39
C TRP A 145 32.74 11.50 5.09
N ASN A 146 32.71 12.80 5.38
CA ASN A 146 33.90 13.61 5.41
C ASN A 146 34.76 13.16 6.58
N ARG A 147 35.98 12.71 6.26
CA ARG A 147 36.98 12.43 7.27
C ARG A 147 37.55 13.76 7.74
N THR A 148 37.09 14.24 8.90
CA THR A 148 37.66 15.39 9.57
C THR A 148 38.79 14.87 10.45
N GLN A 149 40.03 14.97 9.98
CA GLN A 149 41.22 14.69 10.79
C GLN A 149 41.75 16.00 11.33
N SER A 150 41.80 16.15 12.65
CA SER A 150 42.54 17.21 13.32
C SER A 150 43.71 16.56 14.04
N GLY A 151 44.95 16.87 13.57
CA GLY A 151 46.18 16.38 14.19
C GLY A 151 46.72 15.05 13.64
N LYS A 152 47.70 14.46 14.34
CA LYS A 152 48.44 13.24 13.96
C LYS A 152 47.74 11.92 14.35
N PHE A 153 46.47 11.93 14.77
CA PHE A 153 45.70 10.73 15.09
C PHE A 153 44.89 10.29 13.87
N GLU A 154 45.16 9.07 13.42
CA GLU A 154 44.34 8.33 12.46
C GLU A 154 43.13 7.68 13.16
#